data_1f9497f93014115e79f936a9239ffded
#
_entry.id   1f9497f93014115e79f936a9239ffded
#
_cell.length_a   1.000
_cell.length_b   1.000
_cell.length_c   1.000
_cell.angle_alpha   90.00
_cell.angle_beta   90.00
_cell.angle_gamma   90.00
#
_symmetry.space_group_name_H-M   'P 1'
#
loop_
_entity.id
_entity.type
_entity.pdbx_description
1 polymer ?
#
loop_
_entity_poly.entity_id
_entity_poly.type
_entity_poly.pdbx_seq_one_letter_code
_entity_poly.pdbx_strand_id
1 'polypeptide(L)'
;MKRDTSLSLASPTVGTAAPDDGAPSLAVPAPRLNFDAGPRPAITIRGLKKHFGGAVLYDGFDLDIPKGRFISVFGPNGCGKSTLINLISGLTPIDGGEILFDGRHVRDVTIGYVFQNYRDALFPWITARDNIEYPLKVRGWPAAQRKARVDELVAQFEVSFDLKRRSFELSGGQQQLVSILRALAPKPEVMFLDEPFSALDYEMTLFIRERLQTVFMQTGVTMLLVSHDLEEAVYLADHVLLLTKRPTRVADIVDVASPRPRNEDTLSDPLFVATKARSLSIFKQEVRR
;
A
#
# COMPACT_ATOMS: atom_id res chain seq x y z
N MET A 1 -68.00 -65.49 18.73
CA MET A 1 -68.54 -64.19 18.33
C MET A 1 -67.51 -63.11 18.78
N LYS A 2 -66.74 -62.69 17.83
CA LYS A 2 -65.67 -61.71 18.04
C LYS A 2 -66.19 -60.29 17.67
N ARG A 3 -66.03 -59.33 18.55
CA ARG A 3 -66.28 -57.92 18.22
C ARG A 3 -64.92 -57.26 18.10
N ASP A 4 -64.64 -56.80 16.92
CA ASP A 4 -63.51 -55.90 16.64
C ASP A 4 -63.95 -54.47 17.02
N THR A 5 -63.12 -53.84 17.80
CA THR A 5 -63.25 -52.41 18.11
C THR A 5 -61.91 -51.73 17.72
N SER A 6 -61.87 -51.14 16.53
CA SER A 6 -60.75 -50.33 16.08
C SER A 6 -60.85 -48.91 16.65
N LEU A 7 -59.91 -48.56 17.51
CA LEU A 7 -59.70 -47.20 17.98
C LEU A 7 -58.73 -46.48 17.03
N SER A 8 -59.24 -45.47 16.35
CA SER A 8 -58.48 -44.51 15.58
C SER A 8 -57.77 -43.53 16.49
N LEU A 9 -56.44 -43.57 16.50
CA LEU A 9 -55.60 -42.57 17.16
C LEU A 9 -55.25 -41.47 16.16
N ALA A 10 -55.80 -40.27 16.31
CA ALA A 10 -55.42 -39.10 15.58
C ALA A 10 -54.08 -38.56 16.16
N SER A 11 -53.07 -38.47 15.30
CA SER A 11 -51.78 -37.85 15.62
C SER A 11 -51.87 -36.31 15.55
N PRO A 12 -51.32 -35.58 16.50
CA PRO A 12 -51.24 -34.12 16.40
C PRO A 12 -50.11 -33.73 15.41
N THR A 13 -50.46 -32.93 14.42
CA THR A 13 -49.53 -32.24 13.55
C THR A 13 -48.77 -31.17 14.33
N VAL A 14 -47.51 -31.42 14.62
CA VAL A 14 -46.57 -30.42 15.12
C VAL A 14 -46.16 -29.55 13.95
N GLY A 15 -46.60 -28.31 13.92
CA GLY A 15 -46.13 -27.30 13.00
C GLY A 15 -44.67 -26.89 13.36
N THR A 16 -43.72 -27.30 12.54
CA THR A 16 -42.36 -26.79 12.62
C THR A 16 -42.31 -25.41 12.02
N ALA A 17 -42.37 -24.38 12.90
CA ALA A 17 -41.95 -23.05 12.53
C ALA A 17 -40.41 -23.10 12.26
N ALA A 18 -40.00 -22.80 11.03
CA ALA A 18 -38.61 -22.60 10.69
C ALA A 18 -38.10 -21.35 11.43
N PRO A 19 -36.91 -21.35 12.02
CA PRO A 19 -36.33 -20.13 12.56
C PRO A 19 -36.05 -19.17 11.40
N ASP A 20 -36.62 -17.98 11.53
CA ASP A 20 -36.32 -16.82 10.70
C ASP A 20 -34.92 -16.34 11.11
N ASP A 21 -33.85 -16.90 10.48
CA ASP A 21 -32.49 -16.44 10.61
C ASP A 21 -32.34 -15.09 9.86
N GLY A 22 -32.90 -14.06 10.44
CA GLY A 22 -32.72 -12.66 10.04
C GLY A 22 -31.30 -12.18 10.30
N ALA A 23 -30.29 -12.87 9.78
CA ALA A 23 -28.96 -12.31 9.65
C ALA A 23 -29.04 -11.15 8.64
N PRO A 24 -28.62 -9.93 9.03
CA PRO A 24 -28.60 -8.82 8.09
C PRO A 24 -27.73 -9.22 6.89
N SER A 25 -28.35 -9.35 5.75
CA SER A 25 -27.65 -9.45 4.46
C SER A 25 -26.84 -8.16 4.30
N LEU A 26 -25.55 -8.22 4.66
CA LEU A 26 -24.60 -7.16 4.35
C LEU A 26 -24.49 -7.14 2.82
N ALA A 27 -25.32 -6.32 2.19
CA ALA A 27 -25.23 -6.05 0.77
C ALA A 27 -23.79 -5.63 0.48
N VAL A 28 -23.08 -6.43 -0.33
CA VAL A 28 -21.71 -6.10 -0.76
C VAL A 28 -21.85 -4.82 -1.58
N PRO A 29 -21.26 -3.69 -1.13
CA PRO A 29 -21.37 -2.43 -1.87
C PRO A 29 -20.76 -2.62 -3.28
N ALA A 30 -21.28 -1.87 -4.25
CA ALA A 30 -20.78 -1.87 -5.60
C ALA A 30 -19.26 -1.53 -5.62
N PRO A 31 -18.48 -2.13 -6.55
CA PRO A 31 -17.04 -1.84 -6.66
C PRO A 31 -16.81 -0.35 -6.92
N ARG A 32 -15.85 0.24 -6.21
CA ARG A 32 -15.43 1.62 -6.42
C ARG A 32 -14.18 1.63 -7.29
N LEU A 33 -14.29 2.16 -8.50
CA LEU A 33 -13.25 2.10 -9.53
C LEU A 33 -12.33 3.33 -9.56
N ASN A 34 -12.63 4.36 -8.75
CA ASN A 34 -11.77 5.52 -8.57
C ASN A 34 -11.91 6.08 -7.15
N PHE A 35 -10.91 6.86 -6.70
CA PHE A 35 -10.97 7.56 -5.43
C PHE A 35 -11.85 8.81 -5.55
N ASP A 36 -12.46 9.21 -4.45
CA ASP A 36 -12.93 10.59 -4.28
C ASP A 36 -11.72 11.46 -3.92
N ALA A 37 -11.00 11.88 -4.94
CA ALA A 37 -9.73 12.60 -4.82
C ALA A 37 -9.93 14.12 -4.65
N GLY A 38 -11.18 14.58 -4.66
CA GLY A 38 -11.51 16.01 -4.63
C GLY A 38 -11.08 16.77 -5.89
N PRO A 39 -11.13 18.09 -5.87
CA PRO A 39 -10.89 18.92 -7.05
C PRO A 39 -9.42 18.94 -7.52
N ARG A 40 -8.48 18.57 -6.66
CA ARG A 40 -7.04 18.52 -6.96
C ARG A 40 -6.42 17.26 -6.39
N PRO A 41 -6.40 16.16 -7.16
CA PRO A 41 -5.70 14.95 -6.76
C PRO A 41 -4.19 15.18 -6.72
N ALA A 42 -3.49 14.41 -5.85
CA ALA A 42 -2.02 14.45 -5.86
C ALA A 42 -1.46 13.91 -7.18
N ILE A 43 -2.09 12.86 -7.72
CA ILE A 43 -1.67 12.27 -8.99
C ILE A 43 -2.92 11.98 -9.83
N THR A 44 -2.88 12.39 -11.09
CA THR A 44 -3.91 12.10 -12.10
C THR A 44 -3.32 11.22 -13.18
N ILE A 45 -3.95 10.11 -13.48
CA ILE A 45 -3.57 9.18 -14.54
C ILE A 45 -4.72 9.14 -15.54
N ARG A 46 -4.44 9.36 -16.84
CA ARG A 46 -5.46 9.34 -17.90
C ARG A 46 -4.97 8.54 -19.09
N GLY A 47 -5.78 7.57 -19.51
CA GLY A 47 -5.55 6.76 -20.69
C GLY A 47 -4.23 6.02 -20.70
N LEU A 48 -3.68 5.65 -19.53
CA LEU A 48 -2.37 5.03 -19.43
C LEU A 48 -2.30 3.74 -20.24
N LYS A 49 -1.29 3.66 -21.11
CA LYS A 49 -0.97 2.46 -21.90
C LYS A 49 0.44 1.98 -21.60
N LYS A 50 0.58 0.66 -21.44
CA LYS A 50 1.88 0.00 -21.28
C LYS A 50 1.86 -1.41 -21.80
N HIS A 51 2.86 -1.75 -22.61
CA HIS A 51 3.07 -3.09 -23.17
C HIS A 51 4.49 -3.58 -22.87
N PHE A 52 4.66 -4.88 -22.74
CA PHE A 52 5.96 -5.54 -22.63
C PHE A 52 5.97 -6.80 -23.51
N GLY A 53 6.90 -6.86 -24.48
CA GLY A 53 7.06 -8.03 -25.34
C GLY A 53 5.77 -8.46 -26.05
N GLY A 54 4.93 -7.51 -26.44
CA GLY A 54 3.62 -7.78 -27.10
C GLY A 54 2.47 -8.04 -26.11
N ALA A 55 2.74 -8.23 -24.83
CA ALA A 55 1.69 -8.39 -23.81
C ALA A 55 1.20 -7.03 -23.30
N VAL A 56 -0.12 -6.85 -23.29
CA VAL A 56 -0.79 -5.65 -22.77
C VAL A 56 -0.77 -5.70 -21.24
N LEU A 57 -0.18 -4.70 -20.60
CA LEU A 57 -0.24 -4.55 -19.16
C LEU A 57 -1.35 -3.57 -18.76
N TYR A 58 -1.29 -2.36 -19.30
CA TYR A 58 -2.30 -1.32 -19.14
C TYR A 58 -2.81 -0.88 -20.51
N ASP A 59 -4.12 -0.69 -20.65
CA ASP A 59 -4.77 -0.17 -21.86
C ASP A 59 -5.94 0.73 -21.47
N GLY A 60 -5.71 2.04 -21.53
CA GLY A 60 -6.70 3.04 -21.14
C GLY A 60 -6.96 3.07 -19.63
N PHE A 61 -5.92 2.90 -18.79
CA PHE A 61 -6.06 2.91 -17.34
C PHE A 61 -6.15 4.34 -16.81
N ASP A 62 -7.23 4.63 -16.08
CA ASP A 62 -7.50 5.92 -15.43
C ASP A 62 -7.51 5.75 -13.92
N LEU A 63 -6.92 6.72 -13.19
CA LEU A 63 -6.92 6.74 -11.72
C LEU A 63 -6.61 8.15 -11.22
N ASP A 64 -7.35 8.61 -10.21
CA ASP A 64 -7.05 9.81 -9.42
C ASP A 64 -6.62 9.43 -8.01
N ILE A 65 -5.39 9.79 -7.63
CA ILE A 65 -4.84 9.48 -6.30
C ILE A 65 -5.01 10.71 -5.41
N PRO A 66 -5.74 10.62 -4.29
CA PRO A 66 -5.99 11.75 -3.40
C PRO A 66 -4.71 12.21 -2.71
N LYS A 67 -4.62 13.54 -2.46
CA LYS A 67 -3.51 14.17 -1.77
C LYS A 67 -3.52 13.84 -0.28
N GLY A 68 -2.34 13.61 0.30
CA GLY A 68 -2.19 13.40 1.73
C GLY A 68 -2.81 12.09 2.22
N ARG A 69 -2.88 11.07 1.35
CA ARG A 69 -3.38 9.73 1.69
C ARG A 69 -2.28 8.69 1.59
N PHE A 70 -2.37 7.69 2.44
CA PHE A 70 -1.56 6.49 2.36
C PHE A 70 -2.36 5.41 1.62
N ILE A 71 -1.91 5.03 0.42
CA ILE A 71 -2.60 4.07 -0.43
C ILE A 71 -1.73 2.84 -0.59
N SER A 72 -2.28 1.66 -0.34
CA SER A 72 -1.63 0.40 -0.70
C SER A 72 -2.19 -0.14 -2.00
N VAL A 73 -1.29 -0.60 -2.87
CA VAL A 73 -1.62 -1.24 -4.15
C VAL A 73 -1.47 -2.75 -3.98
N PHE A 74 -2.58 -3.47 -4.08
CA PHE A 74 -2.63 -4.92 -3.90
C PHE A 74 -3.27 -5.60 -5.11
N GLY A 75 -2.86 -6.83 -5.43
CA GLY A 75 -3.40 -7.57 -6.57
C GLY A 75 -2.53 -8.77 -6.92
N PRO A 76 -2.94 -9.59 -7.91
CA PRO A 76 -2.24 -10.81 -8.31
C PRO A 76 -0.78 -10.58 -8.68
N ASN A 77 0.03 -11.63 -8.53
CA ASN A 77 1.42 -11.56 -8.99
C ASN A 77 1.47 -11.32 -10.51
N GLY A 78 2.38 -10.44 -10.91
CA GLY A 78 2.53 -10.08 -12.32
C GLY A 78 1.44 -9.16 -12.89
N CYS A 79 0.46 -8.70 -12.10
CA CYS A 79 -0.53 -7.74 -12.59
C CYS A 79 0.02 -6.33 -12.83
N GLY A 80 1.25 -6.04 -12.40
CA GLY A 80 1.90 -4.76 -12.70
C GLY A 80 1.95 -3.75 -11.57
N LYS A 81 1.81 -4.14 -10.30
CA LYS A 81 1.85 -3.23 -9.14
C LYS A 81 3.13 -2.37 -9.11
N SER A 82 4.30 -3.00 -9.08
CA SER A 82 5.59 -2.28 -9.13
C SER A 82 5.76 -1.51 -10.43
N THR A 83 5.24 -2.06 -11.54
CA THR A 83 5.24 -1.35 -12.82
C THR A 83 4.41 -0.07 -12.75
N LEU A 84 3.25 -0.09 -12.08
CA LEU A 84 2.41 1.11 -11.92
C LEU A 84 3.18 2.24 -11.23
N ILE A 85 3.80 1.96 -10.08
CA ILE A 85 4.57 3.00 -9.38
C ILE A 85 5.84 3.42 -10.14
N ASN A 86 6.45 2.53 -10.94
CA ASN A 86 7.57 2.87 -11.83
C ASN A 86 7.13 3.77 -12.99
N LEU A 87 5.94 3.56 -13.56
CA LEU A 87 5.36 4.44 -14.58
C LEU A 87 5.01 5.81 -13.99
N ILE A 88 4.36 5.82 -12.82
CA ILE A 88 3.99 7.06 -12.12
C ILE A 88 5.24 7.88 -11.76
N SER A 89 6.27 7.23 -11.21
CA SER A 89 7.52 7.91 -10.82
C SER A 89 8.42 8.31 -11.99
N GLY A 90 8.06 7.95 -13.23
CA GLY A 90 8.85 8.24 -14.42
C GLY A 90 10.11 7.37 -14.58
N LEU A 91 10.29 6.34 -13.76
CA LEU A 91 11.39 5.37 -13.90
C LEU A 91 11.23 4.47 -15.13
N THR A 92 10.00 4.24 -15.54
CA THR A 92 9.66 3.52 -16.77
C THR A 92 8.82 4.44 -17.66
N PRO A 93 9.13 4.57 -18.97
CA PRO A 93 8.31 5.37 -19.87
C PRO A 93 6.94 4.73 -20.09
N ILE A 94 5.91 5.55 -20.22
CA ILE A 94 4.57 5.15 -20.67
C ILE A 94 4.56 5.00 -22.19
N ASP A 95 3.66 4.15 -22.73
CA ASP A 95 3.50 3.98 -24.18
C ASP A 95 2.36 4.88 -24.71
N GLY A 96 1.53 5.42 -23.80
CA GLY A 96 0.46 6.37 -24.14
C GLY A 96 -0.27 6.82 -22.88
N GLY A 97 -1.08 7.85 -23.02
CA GLY A 97 -1.76 8.50 -21.91
C GLY A 97 -0.95 9.61 -21.27
N GLU A 98 -1.37 10.02 -20.07
CA GLU A 98 -0.72 11.11 -19.32
C GLU A 98 -0.75 10.83 -17.83
N ILE A 99 0.33 11.25 -17.13
CA ILE A 99 0.44 11.20 -15.66
C ILE A 99 0.90 12.58 -15.16
N LEU A 100 0.07 13.20 -14.32
CA LEU A 100 0.34 14.51 -13.74
C LEU A 100 0.29 14.49 -12.22
N PHE A 101 1.11 15.32 -11.59
CA PHE A 101 1.20 15.51 -10.14
C PHE A 101 0.68 16.93 -9.82
N ASP A 102 -0.54 17.02 -9.31
CA ASP A 102 -1.20 18.33 -9.07
C ASP A 102 -1.08 19.24 -10.32
N GLY A 103 -1.31 18.67 -11.52
CA GLY A 103 -1.21 19.32 -12.81
C GLY A 103 0.22 19.53 -13.35
N ARG A 104 1.26 19.05 -12.66
CA ARG A 104 2.68 19.19 -13.04
C ARG A 104 3.25 17.85 -13.55
N HIS A 105 4.29 17.90 -14.37
CA HIS A 105 5.04 16.70 -14.74
C HIS A 105 5.90 16.19 -13.56
N VAL A 106 6.19 14.87 -13.56
CA VAL A 106 6.99 14.23 -12.51
C VAL A 106 8.36 14.86 -12.27
N ARG A 107 8.98 15.46 -13.31
CA ARG A 107 10.31 16.14 -13.19
C ARG A 107 10.26 17.41 -12.33
N ASP A 108 9.07 17.99 -12.15
CA ASP A 108 8.85 19.24 -11.40
C ASP A 108 8.41 18.94 -9.96
N VAL A 109 8.40 17.66 -9.58
CA VAL A 109 7.92 17.18 -8.28
C VAL A 109 9.05 16.51 -7.51
N THR A 110 9.10 16.73 -6.22
CA THR A 110 10.01 15.98 -5.35
C THR A 110 9.36 14.65 -4.97
N ILE A 111 9.90 13.56 -5.50
CA ILE A 111 9.46 12.22 -5.13
C ILE A 111 10.51 11.52 -4.26
N GLY A 112 10.06 10.69 -3.33
CA GLY A 112 10.84 9.70 -2.62
C GLY A 112 10.55 8.31 -3.17
N TYR A 113 11.56 7.49 -3.38
CA TYR A 113 11.36 6.12 -3.86
C TYR A 113 12.19 5.13 -3.03
N VAL A 114 11.52 4.14 -2.45
CA VAL A 114 12.12 2.98 -1.77
C VAL A 114 11.95 1.77 -2.67
N PHE A 115 13.05 1.24 -3.19
CA PHE A 115 13.06 0.12 -4.11
C PHE A 115 12.94 -1.22 -3.37
N GLN A 116 12.32 -2.20 -4.01
CA GLN A 116 12.23 -3.57 -3.52
C GLN A 116 13.63 -4.15 -3.24
N ASN A 117 14.58 -3.96 -4.16
CA ASN A 117 15.96 -4.34 -3.95
C ASN A 117 16.77 -3.14 -3.41
N TYR A 118 16.60 -2.84 -2.13
CA TYR A 118 17.29 -1.74 -1.46
C TYR A 118 18.82 -1.87 -1.47
N ARG A 119 19.36 -3.10 -1.56
CA ARG A 119 20.80 -3.34 -1.58
C ARG A 119 21.44 -2.73 -2.80
N ASP A 120 20.82 -2.90 -3.97
CA ASP A 120 21.29 -2.33 -5.24
C ASP A 120 21.01 -0.82 -5.33
N ALA A 121 20.10 -0.32 -4.54
CA ALA A 121 19.75 1.10 -4.51
C ALA A 121 20.75 1.95 -3.72
N LEU A 122 21.46 1.38 -2.73
CA LEU A 122 22.44 2.11 -1.93
C LEU A 122 23.80 2.13 -2.64
N PHE A 123 24.52 3.25 -2.50
CA PHE A 123 25.88 3.38 -3.01
C PHE A 123 26.88 2.70 -2.08
N PRO A 124 27.50 1.58 -2.46
CA PRO A 124 28.35 0.81 -1.56
C PRO A 124 29.67 1.48 -1.20
N TRP A 125 30.11 2.45 -2.00
CA TRP A 125 31.40 3.16 -1.83
C TRP A 125 31.33 4.36 -0.89
N ILE A 126 30.16 4.78 -0.43
CA ILE A 126 29.98 5.86 0.54
C ILE A 126 29.33 5.35 1.82
N THR A 127 29.40 6.16 2.89
CA THR A 127 28.84 5.82 4.19
C THR A 127 27.30 5.79 4.17
N ALA A 128 26.68 5.17 5.18
CA ALA A 128 25.23 5.20 5.37
C ALA A 128 24.73 6.66 5.49
N ARG A 129 25.44 7.49 6.23
CA ARG A 129 25.13 8.92 6.36
C ARG A 129 25.16 9.64 5.02
N ASP A 130 26.23 9.40 4.24
CA ASP A 130 26.37 10.02 2.92
C ASP A 130 25.28 9.54 1.94
N ASN A 131 24.84 8.28 2.03
CA ASN A 131 23.71 7.77 1.26
C ASN A 131 22.42 8.55 1.57
N ILE A 132 22.13 8.82 2.86
CA ILE A 132 20.96 9.61 3.27
C ILE A 132 21.09 11.06 2.79
N GLU A 133 22.28 11.63 2.88
CA GLU A 133 22.55 13.03 2.52
C GLU A 133 22.59 13.25 1.00
N TYR A 134 22.92 12.23 0.22
CA TYR A 134 23.16 12.32 -1.21
C TYR A 134 22.10 13.08 -2.02
N PRO A 135 20.79 12.77 -1.89
CA PRO A 135 19.76 13.49 -2.66
C PRO A 135 19.68 14.98 -2.33
N LEU A 136 20.02 15.37 -1.11
CA LEU A 136 20.08 16.77 -0.71
C LEU A 136 21.28 17.48 -1.37
N LYS A 137 22.42 16.79 -1.48
CA LYS A 137 23.61 17.30 -2.15
C LYS A 137 23.35 17.53 -3.64
N VAL A 138 22.71 16.56 -4.32
CA VAL A 138 22.34 16.69 -5.74
C VAL A 138 21.38 17.86 -5.97
N ARG A 139 20.49 18.15 -5.02
CA ARG A 139 19.56 19.27 -5.06
C ARG A 139 20.19 20.61 -4.65
N GLY A 140 21.50 20.67 -4.39
CA GLY A 140 22.22 21.90 -4.06
C GLY A 140 21.95 22.46 -2.66
N TRP A 141 21.44 21.66 -1.72
CA TRP A 141 21.23 22.13 -0.36
C TRP A 141 22.54 22.53 0.32
N PRO A 142 22.59 23.63 1.08
CA PRO A 142 23.77 24.02 1.86
C PRO A 142 24.19 22.94 2.86
N ALA A 143 25.50 22.77 3.09
CA ALA A 143 26.04 21.71 3.95
C ALA A 143 25.42 21.68 5.36
N ALA A 144 25.22 22.86 5.97
CA ALA A 144 24.61 22.96 7.30
C ALA A 144 23.16 22.45 7.31
N GLN A 145 22.38 22.77 6.26
CA GLN A 145 20.99 22.30 6.14
C GLN A 145 20.92 20.79 5.87
N ARG A 146 21.83 20.25 5.04
CA ARG A 146 21.92 18.81 4.81
C ARG A 146 22.20 18.05 6.10
N LYS A 147 23.22 18.54 6.86
CA LYS A 147 23.56 17.95 8.16
C LYS A 147 22.37 17.97 9.11
N ALA A 148 21.73 19.13 9.28
CA ALA A 148 20.57 19.28 10.17
C ALA A 148 19.42 18.33 9.77
N ARG A 149 19.13 18.20 8.45
CA ARG A 149 18.08 17.33 7.96
C ARG A 149 18.39 15.85 8.20
N VAL A 150 19.62 15.41 8.00
CA VAL A 150 20.03 14.04 8.30
C VAL A 150 19.93 13.77 9.80
N ASP A 151 20.39 14.71 10.65
CA ASP A 151 20.33 14.58 12.11
C ASP A 151 18.86 14.51 12.60
N GLU A 152 17.96 15.31 12.02
CA GLU A 152 16.51 15.26 12.27
C GLU A 152 15.95 13.86 11.98
N LEU A 153 16.24 13.30 10.81
CA LEU A 153 15.76 11.96 10.42
C LEU A 153 16.35 10.87 11.31
N VAL A 154 17.64 10.95 11.64
CA VAL A 154 18.32 10.01 12.53
C VAL A 154 17.65 9.97 13.90
N ALA A 155 17.31 11.15 14.45
CA ALA A 155 16.58 11.25 15.71
C ALA A 155 15.14 10.74 15.61
N GLN A 156 14.41 11.10 14.55
CA GLN A 156 13.02 10.69 14.34
C GLN A 156 12.87 9.17 14.20
N PHE A 157 13.84 8.52 13.56
CA PHE A 157 13.85 7.07 13.37
C PHE A 157 14.69 6.33 14.43
N GLU A 158 15.15 7.01 15.48
CA GLU A 158 15.91 6.41 16.59
C GLU A 158 17.06 5.51 16.10
N VAL A 159 17.81 5.99 15.08
CA VAL A 159 18.88 5.19 14.48
C VAL A 159 19.99 4.95 15.50
N SER A 160 20.20 3.70 15.88
CA SER A 160 21.14 3.29 16.94
C SER A 160 22.48 2.73 16.44
N PHE A 161 22.61 2.50 15.13
CA PHE A 161 23.84 1.97 14.54
C PHE A 161 24.75 3.09 13.99
N ASP A 162 26.04 2.75 13.80
CA ASP A 162 27.04 3.71 13.32
C ASP A 162 26.83 4.02 11.82
N LEU A 163 26.41 5.24 11.52
CA LEU A 163 26.17 5.74 10.17
C LEU A 163 27.48 6.05 9.39
N LYS A 164 28.66 5.93 10.00
CA LYS A 164 29.94 6.02 9.29
C LYS A 164 30.28 4.74 8.53
N ARG A 165 29.61 3.63 8.86
CA ARG A 165 29.76 2.36 8.15
C ARG A 165 29.23 2.47 6.72
N ARG A 166 29.81 1.69 5.82
CA ARG A 166 29.33 1.56 4.43
C ARG A 166 28.13 0.60 4.40
N SER A 167 27.32 0.68 3.33
CA SER A 167 26.10 -0.11 3.24
C SER A 167 26.33 -1.62 3.39
N PHE A 168 27.38 -2.16 2.81
CA PHE A 168 27.70 -3.59 2.88
C PHE A 168 28.13 -4.07 4.29
N GLU A 169 28.45 -3.17 5.20
CA GLU A 169 28.79 -3.46 6.60
C GLU A 169 27.56 -3.46 7.52
N LEU A 170 26.39 -3.08 6.97
CA LEU A 170 25.12 -3.00 7.68
C LEU A 170 24.30 -4.28 7.52
N SER A 171 23.45 -4.61 8.50
CA SER A 171 22.44 -5.66 8.34
C SER A 171 21.42 -5.27 7.28
N GLY A 172 20.65 -6.26 6.77
CA GLY A 172 19.60 -6.00 5.78
C GLY A 172 18.59 -4.95 6.25
N GLY A 173 18.11 -5.05 7.49
CA GLY A 173 17.19 -4.08 8.07
C GLY A 173 17.79 -2.67 8.22
N GLN A 174 19.07 -2.57 8.61
CA GLN A 174 19.77 -1.29 8.66
C GLN A 174 19.92 -0.66 7.27
N GLN A 175 20.23 -1.46 6.24
CA GLN A 175 20.29 -1.00 4.85
C GLN A 175 18.93 -0.50 4.38
N GLN A 176 17.86 -1.24 4.69
CA GLN A 176 16.50 -0.82 4.34
C GLN A 176 16.11 0.50 5.02
N LEU A 177 16.44 0.64 6.30
CA LEU A 177 16.21 1.89 7.03
C LEU A 177 16.97 3.06 6.38
N VAL A 178 18.24 2.88 6.00
CA VAL A 178 19.02 3.90 5.26
C VAL A 178 18.34 4.25 3.93
N SER A 179 17.79 3.27 3.21
CA SER A 179 17.06 3.50 1.95
C SER A 179 15.80 4.35 2.17
N ILE A 180 15.05 4.09 3.24
CA ILE A 180 13.87 4.87 3.62
C ILE A 180 14.25 6.30 4.01
N LEU A 181 15.27 6.46 4.86
CA LEU A 181 15.75 7.78 5.27
C LEU A 181 16.25 8.60 4.07
N ARG A 182 16.94 7.96 3.13
CA ARG A 182 17.37 8.59 1.88
C ARG A 182 16.19 9.08 1.04
N ALA A 183 15.13 8.29 0.94
CA ALA A 183 13.92 8.66 0.21
C ALA A 183 13.18 9.82 0.89
N LEU A 184 13.18 9.89 2.23
CA LEU A 184 12.56 10.95 3.02
C LEU A 184 13.39 12.24 3.12
N ALA A 185 14.70 12.15 2.91
CA ALA A 185 15.61 13.28 3.10
C ALA A 185 15.18 14.54 2.33
N PRO A 186 14.83 14.47 1.03
CA PRO A 186 14.48 15.67 0.25
C PRO A 186 13.10 16.26 0.55
N LYS A 187 12.39 15.79 1.59
CA LYS A 187 11.00 16.18 1.93
C LYS A 187 10.07 15.96 0.73
N PRO A 188 9.85 14.72 0.29
CA PRO A 188 9.07 14.43 -0.90
C PRO A 188 7.60 14.85 -0.77
N GLU A 189 6.99 15.26 -1.88
CA GLU A 189 5.55 15.50 -2.01
C GLU A 189 4.78 14.18 -2.14
N VAL A 190 5.41 13.18 -2.77
CA VAL A 190 4.90 11.83 -2.94
C VAL A 190 6.00 10.81 -2.64
N MET A 191 5.66 9.74 -1.93
CA MET A 191 6.57 8.66 -1.59
C MET A 191 6.08 7.33 -2.14
N PHE A 192 6.93 6.65 -2.88
CA PHE A 192 6.70 5.29 -3.39
C PHE A 192 7.48 4.28 -2.57
N LEU A 193 6.81 3.21 -2.16
CA LEU A 193 7.35 2.12 -1.35
C LEU A 193 7.08 0.80 -2.08
N ASP A 194 8.09 0.23 -2.71
CA ASP A 194 7.97 -1.04 -3.44
C ASP A 194 8.44 -2.19 -2.57
N GLU A 195 7.50 -2.94 -2.00
CA GLU A 195 7.73 -4.07 -1.09
C GLU A 195 8.79 -3.79 0.00
N PRO A 196 8.65 -2.71 0.77
CA PRO A 196 9.71 -2.23 1.66
C PRO A 196 10.02 -3.15 2.84
N PHE A 197 9.21 -4.19 3.08
CA PHE A 197 9.35 -5.09 4.22
C PHE A 197 9.79 -6.51 3.83
N SER A 198 9.88 -6.83 2.53
CA SER A 198 10.04 -8.20 2.01
C SER A 198 11.30 -8.95 2.48
N ALA A 199 12.32 -8.24 2.98
CA ALA A 199 13.59 -8.84 3.41
C ALA A 199 13.92 -8.52 4.88
N LEU A 200 12.92 -8.15 5.69
CA LEU A 200 13.08 -7.78 7.09
C LEU A 200 12.57 -8.89 8.00
N ASP A 201 13.20 -9.00 9.17
CA ASP A 201 12.63 -9.76 10.27
C ASP A 201 11.38 -9.06 10.86
N TYR A 202 10.68 -9.76 11.71
CA TYR A 202 9.42 -9.30 12.27
C TYR A 202 9.58 -8.02 13.11
N GLU A 203 10.61 -7.95 13.97
CA GLU A 203 10.86 -6.79 14.84
C GLU A 203 11.16 -5.53 14.02
N MET A 204 12.03 -5.64 13.03
CA MET A 204 12.37 -4.52 12.14
C MET A 204 11.17 -4.11 11.29
N THR A 205 10.33 -5.04 10.87
CA THR A 205 9.09 -4.74 10.14
C THR A 205 8.14 -3.90 10.99
N LEU A 206 7.89 -4.31 12.24
CA LEU A 206 7.06 -3.54 13.17
C LEU A 206 7.62 -2.14 13.39
N PHE A 207 8.90 -2.06 13.70
CA PHE A 207 9.59 -0.78 13.91
C PHE A 207 9.43 0.18 12.72
N ILE A 208 9.71 -0.29 11.50
CA ILE A 208 9.59 0.55 10.30
C ILE A 208 8.14 0.94 10.01
N ARG A 209 7.18 0.03 10.22
CA ARG A 209 5.74 0.33 10.06
C ARG A 209 5.30 1.48 10.97
N GLU A 210 5.68 1.45 12.25
CA GLU A 210 5.37 2.52 13.20
C GLU A 210 6.01 3.85 12.79
N ARG A 211 7.28 3.83 12.37
CA ARG A 211 7.99 5.04 11.95
C ARG A 211 7.41 5.64 10.67
N LEU A 212 7.07 4.83 9.68
CA LEU A 212 6.41 5.30 8.47
C LEU A 212 5.04 5.90 8.77
N GLN A 213 4.26 5.28 9.67
CA GLN A 213 2.98 5.81 10.12
C GLN A 213 3.16 7.17 10.82
N THR A 214 4.16 7.29 11.70
CA THR A 214 4.49 8.55 12.40
C THR A 214 4.85 9.65 11.40
N VAL A 215 5.73 9.36 10.42
CA VAL A 215 6.09 10.30 9.35
C VAL A 215 4.86 10.72 8.56
N PHE A 216 4.01 9.78 8.17
CA PHE A 216 2.79 10.07 7.44
C PHE A 216 1.87 11.02 8.22
N MET A 217 1.63 10.74 9.50
CA MET A 217 0.78 11.56 10.36
C MET A 217 1.33 12.97 10.58
N GLN A 218 2.66 13.12 10.68
CA GLN A 218 3.31 14.40 10.89
C GLN A 218 3.40 15.26 9.63
N THR A 219 3.56 14.63 8.46
CA THR A 219 3.88 15.35 7.22
C THR A 219 2.70 15.44 6.26
N GLY A 220 1.75 14.52 6.32
CA GLY A 220 0.67 14.40 5.35
C GLY A 220 1.15 14.11 3.92
N VAL A 221 2.37 13.57 3.76
CA VAL A 221 2.92 13.19 2.45
C VAL A 221 2.06 12.12 1.80
N THR A 222 1.78 12.23 0.51
CA THR A 222 1.06 11.18 -0.21
C THR A 222 1.97 9.95 -0.35
N MET A 223 1.51 8.79 0.12
CA MET A 223 2.29 7.54 0.07
C MET A 223 1.58 6.46 -0.75
N LEU A 224 2.33 5.81 -1.64
CA LEU A 224 1.89 4.62 -2.38
C LEU A 224 2.78 3.45 -2.00
N LEU A 225 2.17 2.42 -1.43
CA LEU A 225 2.82 1.17 -1.01
C LEU A 225 2.41 0.03 -1.93
N VAL A 226 3.36 -0.67 -2.50
CA VAL A 226 3.16 -2.00 -3.06
C VAL A 226 3.55 -3.02 -1.99
N SER A 227 2.65 -3.92 -1.65
CA SER A 227 2.94 -5.06 -0.78
C SER A 227 2.29 -6.32 -1.33
N HIS A 228 2.89 -7.47 -1.09
CA HIS A 228 2.32 -8.78 -1.32
C HIS A 228 1.63 -9.33 -0.06
N ASP A 229 1.78 -8.67 1.08
CA ASP A 229 1.10 -8.96 2.33
C ASP A 229 -0.11 -8.05 2.51
N LEU A 230 -1.31 -8.66 2.57
CA LEU A 230 -2.55 -7.91 2.72
C LEU A 230 -2.69 -7.27 4.10
N GLU A 231 -2.08 -7.86 5.13
CA GLU A 231 -2.09 -7.29 6.48
C GLU A 231 -1.29 -5.99 6.51
N GLU A 232 -0.09 -5.97 5.92
CA GLU A 232 0.69 -4.75 5.75
C GLU A 232 -0.07 -3.68 4.99
N ALA A 233 -0.71 -4.09 3.88
CA ALA A 233 -1.48 -3.20 3.04
C ALA A 233 -2.61 -2.51 3.80
N VAL A 234 -3.37 -3.26 4.61
CA VAL A 234 -4.46 -2.71 5.43
C VAL A 234 -3.91 -1.93 6.64
N TYR A 235 -2.82 -2.42 7.26
CA TYR A 235 -2.26 -1.80 8.47
C TYR A 235 -1.75 -0.37 8.20
N LEU A 236 -1.12 -0.13 7.06
CA LEU A 236 -0.52 1.17 6.76
C LEU A 236 -1.43 2.12 5.99
N ALA A 237 -2.34 1.62 5.19
CA ALA A 237 -3.08 2.46 4.25
C ALA A 237 -4.36 3.09 4.82
N ASP A 238 -4.78 4.20 4.22
CA ASP A 238 -6.13 4.74 4.35
C ASP A 238 -7.07 4.07 3.34
N HIS A 239 -6.50 3.60 2.21
CA HIS A 239 -7.23 2.91 1.15
C HIS A 239 -6.40 1.77 0.57
N VAL A 240 -7.03 0.63 0.30
CA VAL A 240 -6.44 -0.49 -0.44
C VAL A 240 -6.96 -0.46 -1.87
N LEU A 241 -6.08 -0.14 -2.82
CA LEU A 241 -6.34 -0.21 -4.25
C LEU A 241 -6.13 -1.64 -4.72
N LEU A 242 -7.20 -2.31 -5.10
CA LEU A 242 -7.18 -3.69 -5.59
C LEU A 242 -7.14 -3.70 -7.12
N LEU A 243 -6.18 -4.41 -7.68
CA LEU A 243 -5.98 -4.53 -9.13
C LEU A 243 -6.39 -5.93 -9.65
N THR A 244 -6.86 -5.98 -10.91
CA THR A 244 -7.18 -7.21 -11.63
C THR A 244 -5.94 -7.91 -12.18
N LYS A 245 -6.07 -9.12 -12.76
CA LYS A 245 -5.11 -9.66 -13.71
C LYS A 245 -4.99 -8.78 -14.95
N ARG A 246 -3.98 -9.07 -15.79
CA ARG A 246 -3.78 -8.40 -17.09
C ARG A 246 -4.92 -8.70 -18.09
N PRO A 247 -5.33 -7.70 -18.86
CA PRO A 247 -5.02 -6.29 -18.82
C PRO A 247 -5.50 -5.66 -17.52
N THR A 248 -4.57 -4.96 -16.82
CA THR A 248 -4.78 -4.52 -15.45
C THR A 248 -5.76 -3.35 -15.37
N ARG A 249 -6.71 -3.48 -14.47
CA ARG A 249 -7.74 -2.47 -14.14
C ARG A 249 -7.89 -2.36 -12.63
N VAL A 250 -8.58 -1.34 -12.18
CA VAL A 250 -9.04 -1.24 -10.80
C VAL A 250 -10.16 -2.25 -10.59
N ALA A 251 -9.99 -3.16 -9.64
CA ALA A 251 -11.03 -4.12 -9.23
C ALA A 251 -11.97 -3.49 -8.18
N ASP A 252 -11.39 -2.86 -7.16
CA ASP A 252 -12.10 -2.10 -6.12
C ASP A 252 -11.11 -1.22 -5.34
N ILE A 253 -11.66 -0.24 -4.62
CA ILE A 253 -10.96 0.58 -3.64
C ILE A 253 -11.64 0.41 -2.30
N VAL A 254 -10.93 -0.18 -1.35
CA VAL A 254 -11.44 -0.47 -0.01
C VAL A 254 -10.91 0.55 0.98
N ASP A 255 -11.82 1.25 1.67
CA ASP A 255 -11.45 2.18 2.74
C ASP A 255 -11.04 1.42 3.99
N VAL A 256 -10.01 1.89 4.66
CA VAL A 256 -9.57 1.37 5.94
C VAL A 256 -10.05 2.30 7.04
N ALA A 257 -11.15 1.91 7.69
CA ALA A 257 -11.83 2.74 8.71
C ALA A 257 -11.11 2.75 10.07
N SER A 258 -10.16 1.82 10.31
CA SER A 258 -9.43 1.77 11.59
C SER A 258 -8.62 3.05 11.79
N PRO A 259 -8.76 3.73 12.95
CA PRO A 259 -8.10 5.00 13.22
C PRO A 259 -6.58 4.85 13.32
N ARG A 260 -5.86 5.97 13.22
CA ARG A 260 -4.41 6.06 13.49
C ARG A 260 -4.17 6.72 14.85
N PRO A 261 -3.06 6.46 15.55
CA PRO A 261 -2.03 5.48 15.20
C PRO A 261 -2.50 4.04 15.35
N ARG A 262 -2.11 3.17 14.44
CA ARG A 262 -2.37 1.74 14.51
C ARG A 262 -1.19 1.04 15.18
N ASN A 263 -1.50 0.09 16.03
CA ASN A 263 -0.57 -0.72 16.80
C ASN A 263 -0.94 -2.20 16.71
N GLU A 264 -0.33 -3.05 17.49
CA GLU A 264 -0.62 -4.49 17.50
C GLU A 264 -2.08 -4.81 17.85
N ASP A 265 -2.71 -4.05 18.76
CA ASP A 265 -4.11 -4.24 19.13
C ASP A 265 -5.05 -4.03 17.93
N THR A 266 -4.66 -3.15 17.00
CA THR A 266 -5.43 -2.90 15.77
C THR A 266 -5.61 -4.16 14.92
N LEU A 267 -4.66 -5.10 14.96
CA LEU A 267 -4.74 -6.35 14.20
C LEU A 267 -5.94 -7.21 14.61
N SER A 268 -6.41 -7.06 15.86
CA SER A 268 -7.58 -7.75 16.42
C SER A 268 -8.86 -6.91 16.37
N ASP A 269 -8.78 -5.66 15.91
CA ASP A 269 -9.92 -4.76 15.81
C ASP A 269 -10.93 -5.28 14.76
N PRO A 270 -12.25 -5.32 15.09
CA PRO A 270 -13.28 -5.84 14.18
C PRO A 270 -13.33 -5.11 12.82
N LEU A 271 -13.07 -3.80 12.78
CA LEU A 271 -13.06 -3.02 11.53
C LEU A 271 -11.85 -3.40 10.67
N PHE A 272 -10.69 -3.60 11.30
CA PHE A 272 -9.48 -4.06 10.63
C PHE A 272 -9.69 -5.46 10.02
N VAL A 273 -10.20 -6.40 10.82
CA VAL A 273 -10.47 -7.77 10.40
C VAL A 273 -11.49 -7.80 9.26
N ALA A 274 -12.57 -7.03 9.35
CA ALA A 274 -13.58 -6.92 8.30
C ALA A 274 -13.00 -6.35 7.00
N THR A 275 -12.18 -5.30 7.08
CA THR A 275 -11.52 -4.68 5.94
C THR A 275 -10.57 -5.67 5.25
N LYS A 276 -9.76 -6.41 6.02
CA LYS A 276 -8.85 -7.43 5.53
C LYS A 276 -9.64 -8.57 4.85
N ALA A 277 -10.72 -9.04 5.48
CA ALA A 277 -11.56 -10.11 4.92
C ALA A 277 -12.24 -9.68 3.60
N ARG A 278 -12.77 -8.46 3.52
CA ARG A 278 -13.34 -7.89 2.29
C ARG A 278 -12.30 -7.82 1.17
N SER A 279 -11.14 -7.24 1.45
CA SER A 279 -10.05 -7.12 0.46
C SER A 279 -9.58 -8.48 -0.03
N LEU A 280 -9.47 -9.47 0.87
CA LEU A 280 -9.13 -10.85 0.50
C LEU A 280 -10.20 -11.52 -0.37
N SER A 281 -11.47 -11.26 -0.11
CA SER A 281 -12.59 -11.81 -0.91
C SER A 281 -12.52 -11.31 -2.35
N ILE A 282 -12.34 -9.99 -2.55
CA ILE A 282 -12.18 -9.37 -3.86
C ILE A 282 -10.95 -9.92 -4.58
N PHE A 283 -9.81 -9.98 -3.89
CA PHE A 283 -8.58 -10.55 -4.44
C PHE A 283 -8.76 -11.99 -4.93
N LYS A 284 -9.43 -12.85 -4.12
CA LYS A 284 -9.71 -14.25 -4.51
C LYS A 284 -10.59 -14.34 -5.76
N GLN A 285 -11.54 -13.43 -5.93
CA GLN A 285 -12.38 -13.39 -7.13
C GLN A 285 -11.52 -13.04 -8.36
N GLU A 286 -10.63 -12.06 -8.24
CA GLU A 286 -9.74 -11.65 -9.34
C GLU A 286 -8.68 -12.69 -9.70
N VAL A 287 -8.21 -13.50 -8.73
CA VAL A 287 -7.28 -14.61 -9.01
C VAL A 287 -7.96 -15.78 -9.72
N ARG A 288 -9.27 -16.00 -9.49
CA ARG A 288 -10.04 -17.09 -10.11
C ARG A 288 -10.51 -16.79 -11.54
N ARG A 289 -10.62 -15.51 -11.90
CA ARG A 289 -10.86 -15.05 -13.29
C ARG A 289 -9.61 -15.23 -14.15
#